data_44ab0942673e201729da710066ffe9a1
#
_entry.id   44ab0942673e201729da710066ffe9a1
#
_cell.length_a   1.000
_cell.length_b   1.000
_cell.length_c   1.000
_cell.angle_alpha   90.00
_cell.angle_beta   90.00
_cell.angle_gamma   90.00
#
_symmetry.space_group_name_H-M   'P 1'
#
loop_
_entity.id
_entity.type
_entity.pdbx_description
1 polymer ?
#
loop_
_entity_poly.entity_id
_entity_poly.type
_entity_poly.pdbx_seq_one_letter_code
_entity_poly.pdbx_strand_id
1 'polypeptide(L)'
;YHPFDLTKVWPHKDYPLIEVGVVELNRNPENFFAEVEQSAFNPAAVVPGISFSPDKMLQARLFSYGDAQRYRLGVNHHQIPVNAARCPVHSNHRDGQGRVDGNYGGLPHYEPNSFSQWQEQPEYREPPLKISGDADFWNFREDDADYYKQPGDLFRLMTPAQQQVLFDNT
;
A
#
# COMPACT_ATOMS: atom_id res chain seq x y z
N TYR A 1 -16.01 -3.32 16.61
CA TYR A 1 -15.66 -2.96 15.23
C TYR A 1 -14.89 -4.12 14.59
N HIS A 2 -15.24 -4.43 13.35
CA HIS A 2 -14.49 -5.41 12.57
C HIS A 2 -13.16 -4.78 12.10
N PRO A 3 -12.00 -5.42 12.31
CA PRO A 3 -10.70 -4.81 12.03
C PRO A 3 -10.46 -4.51 10.54
N PHE A 4 -11.18 -5.18 9.65
CA PHE A 4 -11.06 -5.01 8.19
C PHE A 4 -12.23 -4.24 7.57
N ASP A 5 -13.10 -3.63 8.39
CA ASP A 5 -14.15 -2.74 7.92
C ASP A 5 -13.57 -1.36 7.59
N LEU A 6 -13.41 -1.07 6.31
CA LEU A 6 -12.91 0.22 5.81
C LEU A 6 -13.93 1.35 5.92
N THR A 7 -15.17 1.07 6.27
CA THR A 7 -16.26 2.05 6.29
C THR A 7 -16.45 2.72 7.64
N LYS A 8 -15.68 2.33 8.65
CA LYS A 8 -15.78 2.85 10.01
C LYS A 8 -14.49 3.55 10.43
N VAL A 9 -14.64 4.62 11.18
CA VAL A 9 -13.56 5.25 11.94
C VAL A 9 -13.52 4.64 13.34
N TRP A 10 -12.34 4.31 13.81
CA TRP A 10 -12.15 3.78 15.16
C TRP A 10 -12.21 4.91 16.19
N PRO A 11 -13.07 4.81 17.20
CA PRO A 11 -13.18 5.85 18.22
C PRO A 11 -11.89 6.00 19.02
N HIS A 12 -11.36 7.20 19.14
CA HIS A 12 -10.14 7.46 19.92
C HIS A 12 -10.27 7.12 21.41
N LYS A 13 -11.49 7.10 21.93
CA LYS A 13 -11.75 6.66 23.31
C LYS A 13 -11.36 5.20 23.54
N ASP A 14 -11.62 4.34 22.55
CA ASP A 14 -11.40 2.91 22.63
C ASP A 14 -10.06 2.53 21.99
N TYR A 15 -9.61 3.33 21.04
CA TYR A 15 -8.37 3.16 20.28
C TYR A 15 -7.60 4.48 20.28
N PRO A 16 -6.91 4.80 21.38
CA PRO A 16 -6.19 6.09 21.50
C PRO A 16 -5.07 6.19 20.46
N LEU A 17 -4.81 7.41 20.01
CA LEU A 17 -3.69 7.69 19.12
C LEU A 17 -2.37 7.40 19.83
N ILE A 18 -1.45 6.79 19.10
CA ILE A 18 -0.09 6.46 19.57
C ILE A 18 0.89 7.18 18.64
N GLU A 19 1.86 7.88 19.20
CA GLU A 19 2.94 8.45 18.42
C GLU A 19 3.85 7.34 17.89
N VAL A 20 3.97 7.27 16.55
CA VAL A 20 4.79 6.25 15.87
C VAL A 20 5.97 6.85 15.12
N GLY A 21 6.01 8.15 14.92
CA GLY A 21 7.10 8.83 14.22
C GLY A 21 6.73 10.21 13.71
N VAL A 22 7.67 10.82 13.01
CA VAL A 22 7.54 12.15 12.40
C VAL A 22 7.80 12.05 10.91
N VAL A 23 6.95 12.66 10.11
CA VAL A 23 7.15 12.87 8.68
C VAL A 23 7.49 14.34 8.46
N GLU A 24 8.67 14.62 7.91
CA GLU A 24 9.14 15.97 7.63
C GLU A 24 9.15 16.23 6.12
N LEU A 25 8.37 17.22 5.68
CA LEU A 25 8.30 17.67 4.30
C LEU A 25 9.16 18.94 4.15
N ASN A 26 10.46 18.76 4.01
CA ASN A 26 11.46 19.84 4.08
C ASN A 26 12.14 20.17 2.75
N ARG A 27 11.77 19.49 1.65
CA ARG A 27 12.32 19.73 0.31
C ARG A 27 11.23 19.63 -0.77
N ASN A 28 11.16 20.60 -1.63
CA ASN A 28 10.35 20.54 -2.83
C ASN A 28 11.12 19.82 -3.97
N PRO A 29 10.40 19.11 -4.87
CA PRO A 29 11.02 18.58 -6.07
C PRO A 29 11.47 19.73 -7.01
N GLU A 30 12.57 19.51 -7.73
CA GLU A 30 13.11 20.46 -8.70
C GLU A 30 12.67 20.13 -10.13
N ASN A 31 12.49 18.84 -10.42
CA ASN A 31 12.04 18.36 -11.72
C ASN A 31 10.75 17.55 -11.56
N PHE A 32 9.63 18.12 -12.03
CA PHE A 32 8.32 17.51 -11.90
C PHE A 32 8.24 16.10 -12.51
N PHE A 33 8.75 15.91 -13.72
CA PHE A 33 8.69 14.60 -14.37
C PHE A 33 9.59 13.57 -13.69
N ALA A 34 10.81 13.95 -13.38
CA ALA A 34 11.78 13.02 -12.79
C ALA A 34 11.40 12.61 -11.34
N GLU A 35 10.85 13.54 -10.56
CA GLU A 35 10.68 13.37 -9.11
C GLU A 35 9.23 13.18 -8.69
N VAL A 36 8.24 13.55 -9.52
CA VAL A 36 6.81 13.49 -9.20
C VAL A 36 6.03 12.62 -10.18
N GLU A 37 5.98 13.00 -11.46
CA GLU A 37 5.15 12.34 -12.47
C GLU A 37 5.49 10.85 -12.64
N GLN A 38 6.75 10.50 -12.57
CA GLN A 38 7.22 9.12 -12.70
C GLN A 38 7.20 8.33 -11.38
N SER A 39 6.76 8.92 -10.27
CA SER A 39 6.59 8.18 -9.02
C SER A 39 5.54 7.09 -9.19
N ALA A 40 5.89 5.88 -8.78
CA ALA A 40 5.08 4.68 -8.94
C ALA A 40 4.75 4.07 -7.58
N PHE A 41 3.74 4.64 -6.90
CA PHE A 41 3.26 4.08 -5.64
C PHE A 41 2.51 2.77 -5.90
N ASN A 42 2.76 1.79 -5.04
CA ASN A 42 2.10 0.49 -5.08
C ASN A 42 1.85 0.00 -3.65
N PRO A 43 0.61 -0.33 -3.28
CA PRO A 43 0.31 -0.86 -1.94
C PRO A 43 1.00 -2.21 -1.66
N ALA A 44 1.48 -2.93 -2.68
CA ALA A 44 2.29 -4.14 -2.49
C ALA A 44 3.75 -3.85 -2.10
N ALA A 45 4.21 -2.61 -2.22
CA ALA A 45 5.57 -2.20 -1.86
C ALA A 45 5.67 -1.93 -0.36
N VAL A 46 5.75 -2.96 0.43
CA VAL A 46 5.86 -2.92 1.90
C VAL A 46 7.25 -3.36 2.36
N VAL A 47 7.61 -2.98 3.57
CA VAL A 47 8.85 -3.42 4.22
C VAL A 47 8.66 -4.77 4.91
N PRO A 48 9.74 -5.54 5.16
CA PRO A 48 9.66 -6.77 5.93
C PRO A 48 8.97 -6.56 7.28
N GLY A 49 8.09 -7.49 7.67
CA GLY A 49 7.30 -7.41 8.90
C GLY A 49 5.93 -6.75 8.74
N ILE A 50 5.62 -6.21 7.58
CA ILE A 50 4.27 -5.72 7.23
C ILE A 50 3.64 -6.66 6.23
N SER A 51 2.42 -7.11 6.53
CA SER A 51 1.62 -7.99 5.67
C SER A 51 0.33 -7.31 5.21
N PHE A 52 -0.48 -8.04 4.49
CA PHE A 52 -1.72 -7.56 3.87
C PHE A 52 -2.93 -8.15 4.57
N SER A 53 -3.93 -7.30 4.84
CA SER A 53 -5.20 -7.76 5.37
C SER A 53 -6.03 -8.51 4.30
N PRO A 54 -7.00 -9.34 4.70
CA PRO A 54 -7.91 -10.02 3.78
C PRO A 54 -8.98 -9.10 3.17
N ASP A 55 -8.95 -7.80 3.43
CA ASP A 55 -9.89 -6.86 2.84
C ASP A 55 -9.90 -6.96 1.32
N LYS A 56 -11.08 -7.15 0.74
CA LYS A 56 -11.23 -7.38 -0.71
C LYS A 56 -10.75 -6.22 -1.56
N MET A 57 -10.95 -4.99 -1.09
CA MET A 57 -10.49 -3.82 -1.83
C MET A 57 -8.96 -3.75 -1.81
N LEU A 58 -8.32 -3.98 -0.66
CA LEU A 58 -6.87 -4.04 -0.57
C LEU A 58 -6.32 -5.15 -1.48
N GLN A 59 -6.88 -6.35 -1.43
CA GLN A 59 -6.43 -7.47 -2.26
C GLN A 59 -6.50 -7.14 -3.76
N ALA A 60 -7.53 -6.47 -4.21
CA ALA A 60 -7.62 -5.99 -5.59
C ALA A 60 -6.56 -4.91 -5.91
N ARG A 61 -6.28 -4.01 -4.98
CA ARG A 61 -5.29 -2.94 -5.14
C ARG A 61 -3.85 -3.44 -5.20
N LEU A 62 -3.53 -4.58 -4.57
CA LEU A 62 -2.17 -5.14 -4.59
C LEU A 62 -1.64 -5.43 -6.00
N PHE A 63 -2.50 -5.84 -6.91
CA PHE A 63 -2.11 -6.10 -8.29
C PHE A 63 -2.54 -5.01 -9.28
N SER A 64 -3.64 -4.29 -9.04
CA SER A 64 -4.12 -3.26 -9.96
C SER A 64 -3.15 -2.08 -10.09
N TYR A 65 -2.53 -1.65 -8.98
CA TYR A 65 -1.53 -0.59 -9.02
C TYR A 65 -0.27 -1.01 -9.78
N GLY A 66 0.22 -2.22 -9.55
CA GLY A 66 1.37 -2.74 -10.28
C GLY A 66 1.10 -2.87 -11.79
N ASP A 67 -0.09 -3.28 -12.16
CA ASP A 67 -0.51 -3.34 -13.56
C ASP A 67 -0.58 -1.94 -14.19
N ALA A 68 -1.22 -1.00 -13.51
CA ALA A 68 -1.30 0.39 -13.96
C ALA A 68 0.09 1.02 -14.16
N GLN A 69 1.03 0.79 -13.26
CA GLN A 69 2.38 1.33 -13.37
C GLN A 69 3.17 0.70 -14.52
N ARG A 70 3.01 -0.58 -14.77
CA ARG A 70 3.60 -1.24 -15.95
C ARG A 70 3.08 -0.66 -17.26
N TYR A 71 1.80 -0.35 -17.32
CA TYR A 71 1.19 0.30 -18.46
C TYR A 71 1.63 1.75 -18.63
N ARG A 72 1.64 2.52 -17.53
CA ARG A 72 1.95 3.97 -17.54
C ARG A 72 3.43 4.25 -17.76
N LEU A 73 4.32 3.51 -17.11
CA LEU A 73 5.76 3.79 -17.05
C LEU A 73 6.63 2.70 -17.70
N GLY A 74 6.13 1.50 -17.83
CA GLY A 74 6.85 0.34 -18.35
C GLY A 74 7.17 -0.70 -17.29
N VAL A 75 7.57 -1.90 -17.75
CA VAL A 75 7.80 -3.07 -16.88
C VAL A 75 8.93 -2.86 -15.88
N ASN A 76 9.93 -2.05 -16.22
CA ASN A 76 11.07 -1.74 -15.36
C ASN A 76 10.94 -0.38 -14.65
N HIS A 77 9.73 0.07 -14.36
CA HIS A 77 9.48 1.33 -13.65
C HIS A 77 10.18 1.44 -12.28
N HIS A 78 10.44 0.30 -11.64
CA HIS A 78 11.18 0.24 -10.38
C HIS A 78 12.66 0.65 -10.49
N GLN A 79 13.22 0.76 -11.70
CA GLN A 79 14.57 1.22 -11.95
C GLN A 79 14.67 2.75 -12.20
N ILE A 80 13.53 3.41 -12.41
CA ILE A 80 13.50 4.88 -12.49
C ILE A 80 13.99 5.44 -11.16
N PRO A 81 14.91 6.42 -11.15
CA PRO A 81 15.57 6.89 -9.92
C PRO A 81 14.64 7.25 -8.77
N VAL A 82 13.47 7.83 -9.04
CA VAL A 82 12.49 8.17 -8.01
C VAL A 82 11.87 6.93 -7.35
N ASN A 83 11.82 5.79 -8.05
CA ASN A 83 11.24 4.53 -7.59
C ASN A 83 12.29 3.52 -7.12
N ALA A 84 13.54 3.72 -7.50
CA ALA A 84 14.61 2.78 -7.21
C ALA A 84 14.86 2.65 -5.70
N ALA A 85 15.02 1.43 -5.24
CA ALA A 85 15.40 1.16 -3.86
C ALA A 85 16.78 1.78 -3.56
N ARG A 86 16.90 2.42 -2.39
CA ARG A 86 18.18 3.00 -1.93
C ARG A 86 19.04 2.01 -1.17
N CYS A 87 18.46 0.91 -0.73
CA CYS A 87 19.17 -0.22 -0.12
C CYS A 87 19.52 -1.27 -1.19
N PRO A 88 20.47 -2.18 -0.93
CA PRO A 88 20.78 -3.26 -1.84
C PRO A 88 19.61 -4.25 -1.91
N VAL A 89 18.72 -4.02 -2.85
CA VAL A 89 17.61 -4.92 -3.19
C VAL A 89 17.94 -5.63 -4.49
N HIS A 90 17.91 -6.96 -4.46
CA HIS A 90 18.04 -7.78 -5.64
C HIS A 90 16.67 -8.06 -6.24
N SER A 91 16.40 -7.52 -7.42
CA SER A 91 15.17 -7.79 -8.15
C SER A 91 15.32 -9.08 -8.97
N ASN A 92 14.28 -9.91 -8.94
CA ASN A 92 14.19 -11.09 -9.81
C ASN A 92 13.76 -10.76 -11.25
N HIS A 93 13.43 -9.51 -11.53
CA HIS A 93 13.16 -9.03 -12.89
C HIS A 93 14.45 -9.02 -13.70
N ARG A 94 14.49 -9.75 -14.81
CA ARG A 94 15.70 -9.91 -15.65
C ARG A 94 15.70 -9.01 -16.86
N ASP A 95 14.60 -8.98 -17.57
CA ASP A 95 14.49 -8.45 -18.92
C ASP A 95 13.29 -7.48 -19.01
N GLY A 96 13.02 -7.00 -20.21
CA GLY A 96 11.89 -6.15 -20.53
C GLY A 96 12.28 -4.70 -20.81
N GLN A 97 11.36 -3.95 -21.37
CA GLN A 97 11.57 -2.57 -21.78
C GLN A 97 12.03 -1.69 -20.61
N GLY A 98 12.90 -0.75 -20.89
CA GLY A 98 13.44 0.16 -19.88
C GLY A 98 14.55 -0.43 -19.02
N ARG A 99 14.99 -1.65 -19.27
CA ARG A 99 16.13 -2.26 -18.58
C ARG A 99 17.44 -1.61 -19.04
N VAL A 100 18.30 -1.21 -18.06
CA VAL A 100 19.55 -0.51 -18.34
C VAL A 100 20.76 -1.06 -17.59
N ASP A 101 20.58 -2.03 -16.71
CA ASP A 101 21.57 -2.50 -15.72
C ASP A 101 22.10 -3.91 -16.00
N GLY A 102 21.89 -4.44 -17.23
CA GLY A 102 22.28 -5.80 -17.58
C GLY A 102 21.31 -6.87 -17.04
N ASN A 103 21.63 -8.16 -17.31
CA ASN A 103 20.71 -9.27 -17.03
C ASN A 103 21.17 -10.23 -15.94
N TYR A 104 22.16 -9.89 -15.13
CA TYR A 104 22.68 -10.70 -14.01
C TYR A 104 23.10 -12.14 -14.38
N GLY A 105 23.49 -12.38 -15.64
CA GLY A 105 23.90 -13.70 -16.13
C GLY A 105 22.74 -14.58 -16.59
N GLY A 106 23.04 -15.80 -16.97
CA GLY A 106 22.12 -16.77 -17.57
C GLY A 106 21.47 -17.74 -16.58
N LEU A 107 21.66 -17.58 -15.28
CA LEU A 107 21.14 -18.52 -14.30
C LEU A 107 19.63 -18.36 -14.06
N PRO A 108 18.92 -19.41 -13.65
CA PRO A 108 17.52 -19.30 -13.23
C PRO A 108 17.35 -18.27 -12.11
N HIS A 109 16.22 -17.57 -12.12
CA HIS A 109 15.87 -16.53 -11.12
C HIS A 109 14.61 -16.89 -10.34
N TYR A 110 14.21 -18.13 -10.36
CA TYR A 110 13.07 -18.68 -9.62
C TYR A 110 13.53 -19.68 -8.57
N GLU A 111 12.76 -19.88 -7.55
CA GLU A 111 12.97 -20.87 -6.51
C GLU A 111 11.85 -21.92 -6.48
N PRO A 112 12.15 -23.15 -6.06
CA PRO A 112 13.50 -23.69 -5.81
C PRO A 112 14.25 -24.03 -7.11
N ASN A 113 15.57 -23.87 -7.10
CA ASN A 113 16.43 -24.37 -8.18
C ASN A 113 17.81 -24.78 -7.63
N SER A 114 18.54 -25.61 -8.40
CA SER A 114 19.86 -26.11 -8.01
C SER A 114 21.04 -25.34 -8.62
N PHE A 115 20.80 -24.27 -9.35
CA PHE A 115 21.81 -23.56 -10.14
C PHE A 115 22.17 -22.19 -9.59
N SER A 116 21.35 -21.60 -8.73
CA SER A 116 21.54 -20.25 -8.23
C SER A 116 21.66 -20.19 -6.71
N GLN A 117 22.13 -19.06 -6.22
CA GLN A 117 22.26 -18.77 -4.78
C GLN A 117 21.01 -18.13 -4.16
N TRP A 118 19.91 -18.06 -4.91
CA TRP A 118 18.66 -17.53 -4.41
C TRP A 118 18.13 -18.42 -3.30
N GLN A 119 17.87 -17.85 -2.15
CA GLN A 119 17.36 -18.55 -0.97
C GLN A 119 16.32 -17.69 -0.27
N GLU A 120 15.33 -18.36 0.33
CA GLU A 120 14.46 -17.68 1.28
C GLU A 120 15.26 -17.09 2.43
N GLN A 121 14.80 -15.98 2.95
CA GLN A 121 15.36 -15.32 4.14
C GLN A 121 14.33 -15.40 5.28
N PRO A 122 14.31 -16.48 6.07
CA PRO A 122 13.31 -16.73 7.10
C PRO A 122 13.22 -15.63 8.15
N GLU A 123 14.30 -14.89 8.39
CA GLU A 123 14.34 -13.76 9.32
C GLU A 123 13.45 -12.58 8.89
N TYR A 124 13.10 -12.50 7.62
CA TYR A 124 12.19 -11.48 7.07
C TYR A 124 10.76 -12.00 6.85
N ARG A 125 10.47 -13.21 7.34
CA ARG A 125 9.13 -13.76 7.25
C ARG A 125 8.13 -12.83 7.95
N GLU A 126 7.01 -12.62 7.32
CA GLU A 126 5.90 -11.87 7.89
C GLU A 126 5.44 -12.50 9.21
N PRO A 127 5.21 -11.70 10.26
CA PRO A 127 4.66 -12.23 11.50
C PRO A 127 3.27 -12.81 11.24
N PRO A 128 2.91 -13.93 11.89
CA PRO A 128 1.58 -14.51 11.73
C PRO A 128 0.51 -13.54 12.24
N LEU A 129 -0.58 -13.42 11.52
CA LEU A 129 -1.73 -12.64 11.93
C LEU A 129 -2.39 -13.32 13.14
N LYS A 130 -2.25 -12.71 14.32
CA LYS A 130 -2.79 -13.24 15.58
C LYS A 130 -4.16 -12.64 15.85
N ILE A 131 -5.16 -13.11 15.15
CA ILE A 131 -6.57 -12.78 15.41
C ILE A 131 -7.35 -14.05 15.68
N SER A 132 -8.41 -13.92 16.47
CA SER A 132 -9.33 -15.01 16.82
C SER A 132 -10.70 -14.73 16.24
N GLY A 133 -11.51 -15.78 16.07
CA GLY A 133 -12.83 -15.68 15.43
C GLY A 133 -12.72 -15.73 13.91
N ASP A 134 -13.74 -15.29 13.23
CA ASP A 134 -13.78 -15.21 11.77
C ASP A 134 -12.93 -14.06 11.27
N ALA A 135 -11.63 -14.31 11.17
CA ALA A 135 -10.63 -13.35 10.70
C ALA A 135 -10.66 -13.25 9.18
N ASP A 136 -11.77 -12.81 8.63
CA ASP A 136 -12.02 -12.72 7.20
C ASP A 136 -12.27 -11.26 6.79
N PHE A 137 -12.53 -11.05 5.51
CA PHE A 137 -12.89 -9.73 5.01
C PHE A 137 -14.24 -9.25 5.60
N TRP A 138 -14.44 -7.94 5.62
CA TRP A 138 -15.73 -7.35 5.96
C TRP A 138 -16.74 -7.59 4.83
N ASN A 139 -17.91 -8.18 5.15
CA ASN A 139 -18.97 -8.40 4.17
C ASN A 139 -20.02 -7.29 4.23
N PHE A 140 -20.00 -6.39 3.29
CA PHE A 140 -20.93 -5.25 3.20
C PHE A 140 -22.41 -5.61 3.07
N ARG A 141 -22.72 -6.88 2.81
CA ARG A 141 -24.10 -7.31 2.49
C ARG A 141 -24.76 -8.08 3.63
N GLU A 142 -24.00 -8.59 4.55
CA GLU A 142 -24.50 -9.53 5.57
C GLU A 142 -24.66 -8.91 6.95
N ASP A 143 -23.93 -7.86 7.25
CA ASP A 143 -24.00 -7.19 8.52
C ASP A 143 -24.84 -5.92 8.48
N ASP A 144 -25.30 -5.49 9.66
CA ASP A 144 -26.01 -4.21 9.83
C ASP A 144 -25.06 -3.05 9.51
N ALA A 145 -24.89 -2.84 8.23
CA ALA A 145 -23.95 -1.91 7.64
C ALA A 145 -24.56 -0.54 7.51
N ASP A 146 -24.77 0.15 8.65
CA ASP A 146 -25.10 1.56 8.62
C ASP A 146 -23.84 2.39 8.28
N TYR A 147 -23.60 2.56 6.99
CA TYR A 147 -22.48 3.35 6.47
C TYR A 147 -22.68 4.86 6.61
N TYR A 148 -23.87 5.31 6.91
CA TYR A 148 -24.23 6.72 6.99
C TYR A 148 -24.22 7.25 8.41
N LYS A 149 -24.23 6.39 9.42
CA LYS A 149 -24.28 6.79 10.82
C LYS A 149 -23.10 7.69 11.23
N GLN A 150 -21.88 7.23 11.01
CA GLN A 150 -20.68 8.01 11.42
C GLN A 150 -20.55 9.34 10.68
N PRO A 151 -20.68 9.42 9.33
CA PRO A 151 -20.68 10.71 8.65
C PRO A 151 -21.85 11.61 9.08
N GLY A 152 -23.02 11.06 9.31
CA GLY A 152 -24.16 11.80 9.83
C GLY A 152 -23.93 12.33 11.25
N ASP A 153 -23.30 11.56 12.12
CA ASP A 153 -22.94 12.01 13.47
C ASP A 153 -21.91 13.14 13.41
N LEU A 154 -20.91 13.06 12.54
CA LEU A 154 -19.95 14.14 12.32
C LEU A 154 -20.65 15.41 11.83
N PHE A 155 -21.54 15.30 10.85
CA PHE A 155 -22.30 16.44 10.34
C PHE A 155 -23.11 17.13 11.45
N ARG A 156 -23.75 16.34 12.32
CA ARG A 156 -24.53 16.89 13.47
C ARG A 156 -23.67 17.57 14.51
N LEU A 157 -22.39 17.25 14.63
CA LEU A 157 -21.44 17.91 15.52
C LEU A 157 -20.89 19.22 14.95
N MET A 158 -21.02 19.44 13.64
CA MET A 158 -20.54 20.66 13.00
C MET A 158 -21.39 21.88 13.42
N THR A 159 -20.76 23.04 13.53
CA THR A 159 -21.48 24.31 13.69
C THR A 159 -22.27 24.65 12.42
N PRO A 160 -23.34 25.45 12.50
CA PRO A 160 -24.10 25.87 11.31
C PRO A 160 -23.23 26.48 10.21
N ALA A 161 -22.18 27.21 10.55
CA ALA A 161 -21.25 27.79 9.60
C ALA A 161 -20.45 26.74 8.88
N GLN A 162 -19.98 25.70 9.58
CA GLN A 162 -19.27 24.56 8.98
C GLN A 162 -20.18 23.72 8.09
N GLN A 163 -21.43 23.50 8.48
CA GLN A 163 -22.42 22.82 7.67
C GLN A 163 -22.70 23.59 6.38
N GLN A 164 -22.80 24.92 6.45
CA GLN A 164 -23.00 25.74 5.25
C GLN A 164 -21.79 25.64 4.31
N VAL A 165 -20.57 25.74 4.82
CA VAL A 165 -19.36 25.58 4.02
C VAL A 165 -19.32 24.21 3.35
N LEU A 166 -19.77 23.15 4.03
CA LEU A 166 -19.86 21.82 3.41
C LEU A 166 -20.85 21.82 2.25
N PHE A 167 -22.03 22.41 2.40
CA PHE A 167 -23.02 22.50 1.32
C PHE A 167 -22.53 23.36 0.16
N ASP A 168 -21.83 24.46 0.42
CA ASP A 168 -21.32 25.34 -0.63
C ASP A 168 -20.21 24.72 -1.47
N ASN A 169 -19.51 23.71 -0.92
CA ASN A 169 -18.41 23.01 -1.58
C ASN A 169 -18.77 21.64 -2.18
N THR A 170 -20.02 21.20 -2.07
CA THR A 170 -20.49 19.91 -2.59
C THR A 170 -21.42 20.09 -3.78
#